data_1c54065a2fc634480c0091a5160767a4
#
_entry.id   1c54065a2fc634480c0091a5160767a4
#
_cell.length_a   1.000
_cell.length_b   1.000
_cell.length_c   1.000
_cell.angle_alpha   90.00
_cell.angle_beta   90.00
_cell.angle_gamma   90.00
#
_symmetry.space_group_name_H-M   'P 1'
#
loop_
_entity.id
_entity.type
_entity.pdbx_description
1 polymer ?
#
loop_
_entity_poly.entity_id
_entity_poly.type
_entity_poly.pdbx_seq_one_letter_code
_entity_poly.pdbx_strand_id
1 'polypeptide(L)'
;VLHSNAVDEYGVMADTGEEYSDVTKIAAAALAMQDAAALAEQAGVTLVIEALNIYTKPGYYMCSTRQTGDLARAVGSERVKILYDTFHMQQMEGSIVATLREYRDVLGYIHIADVPERFEPGTAEINWHRFKKELRDLQYDGIVGFELTPQISSGHCAEILRKF
;
A
#
# COMPACT_ATOMS: atom_id res chain seq x y z
N VAL A 1 4.37 -0.14 -8.63
CA VAL A 1 3.43 -0.90 -7.78
C VAL A 1 3.14 -2.22 -8.46
N LEU A 2 3.03 -3.27 -7.66
CA LEU A 2 2.71 -4.62 -8.12
C LEU A 2 1.38 -5.07 -7.50
N HIS A 3 0.53 -5.65 -8.31
CA HIS A 3 -0.79 -6.15 -7.93
C HIS A 3 -0.77 -7.68 -7.77
N SER A 4 -1.54 -8.19 -6.81
CA SER A 4 -1.63 -9.63 -6.51
C SER A 4 -2.58 -10.41 -7.44
N ASN A 5 -3.37 -9.71 -8.23
CA ASN A 5 -4.36 -10.30 -9.12
C ASN A 5 -4.16 -9.86 -10.56
N ALA A 6 -4.59 -10.69 -11.50
CA ALA A 6 -4.84 -10.24 -12.86
C ALA A 6 -6.01 -9.24 -12.86
N VAL A 7 -5.86 -8.17 -13.61
CA VAL A 7 -6.89 -7.15 -13.79
C VAL A 7 -7.15 -6.93 -15.28
N ASP A 8 -8.38 -6.55 -15.61
CA ASP A 8 -8.74 -6.14 -16.96
C ASP A 8 -8.25 -4.72 -17.29
N GLU A 9 -8.56 -4.23 -18.48
CA GLU A 9 -8.19 -2.88 -18.93
C GLU A 9 -8.80 -1.74 -18.10
N TYR A 10 -9.82 -2.03 -17.29
CA TYR A 10 -10.47 -1.08 -16.38
C TYR A 10 -9.99 -1.22 -14.92
N GLY A 11 -9.05 -2.14 -14.65
CA GLY A 11 -8.55 -2.40 -13.31
C GLY A 11 -9.50 -3.23 -12.43
N VAL A 12 -10.46 -3.92 -13.04
CA VAL A 12 -11.36 -4.86 -12.36
C VAL A 12 -10.68 -6.22 -12.28
N MET A 13 -10.87 -6.93 -11.15
CA MET A 13 -10.31 -8.26 -10.97
C MET A 13 -10.81 -9.20 -12.05
N ALA A 14 -9.88 -9.77 -12.81
CA ALA A 14 -10.21 -10.75 -13.83
C ALA A 14 -10.63 -12.07 -13.15
N ASP A 15 -11.77 -12.61 -13.56
CA ASP A 15 -12.15 -13.98 -13.23
C ASP A 15 -11.37 -14.93 -14.15
N THR A 16 -10.40 -15.63 -13.58
CA THR A 16 -9.61 -16.62 -14.33
C THR A 16 -10.29 -17.99 -14.37
N GLY A 17 -11.40 -18.16 -13.64
CA GLY A 17 -12.10 -19.46 -13.51
C GLY A 17 -11.29 -20.52 -12.75
N GLU A 18 -10.16 -20.15 -12.16
CA GLU A 18 -9.26 -21.05 -11.43
C GLU A 18 -9.25 -20.71 -9.95
N GLU A 19 -9.51 -21.69 -9.11
CA GLU A 19 -9.39 -21.57 -7.66
C GLU A 19 -8.08 -22.18 -7.18
N TYR A 20 -7.21 -21.35 -6.59
CA TYR A 20 -5.99 -21.80 -5.95
C TYR A 20 -6.06 -21.64 -4.44
N SER A 21 -5.40 -22.53 -3.72
CA SER A 21 -5.23 -22.39 -2.27
C SER A 21 -4.38 -21.15 -1.93
N ASP A 22 -4.55 -20.59 -0.74
CA ASP A 22 -3.75 -19.46 -0.27
C ASP A 22 -2.26 -19.76 -0.28
N VAL A 23 -1.88 -20.99 0.05
CA VAL A 23 -0.48 -21.45 -0.01
C VAL A 23 0.06 -21.36 -1.44
N THR A 24 -0.73 -21.78 -2.43
CA THR A 24 -0.35 -21.71 -3.84
C THR A 24 -0.20 -20.26 -4.29
N LYS A 25 -1.16 -19.40 -3.93
CA LYS A 25 -1.13 -17.97 -4.31
C LYS A 25 0.09 -17.26 -3.73
N ILE A 26 0.37 -17.44 -2.44
CA ILE A 26 1.51 -16.78 -1.80
C ILE A 26 2.85 -17.31 -2.30
N ALA A 27 2.95 -18.60 -2.57
CA ALA A 27 4.15 -19.20 -3.14
C ALA A 27 4.43 -18.67 -4.55
N ALA A 28 3.42 -18.58 -5.39
CA ALA A 28 3.53 -18.01 -6.73
C ALA A 28 3.95 -16.53 -6.68
N ALA A 29 3.34 -15.75 -5.78
CA ALA A 29 3.73 -14.35 -5.57
C ALA A 29 5.18 -14.22 -5.10
N ALA A 30 5.63 -15.07 -4.18
CA ALA A 30 7.01 -15.04 -3.69
C ALA A 30 8.03 -15.34 -4.80
N LEU A 31 7.78 -16.36 -5.61
CA LEU A 31 8.65 -16.69 -6.76
C LEU A 31 8.71 -15.54 -7.77
N ALA A 32 7.56 -15.02 -8.17
CA ALA A 32 7.50 -13.88 -9.09
C ALA A 32 8.22 -12.64 -8.54
N MET A 33 8.10 -12.38 -7.22
CA MET A 33 8.80 -11.28 -6.57
C MET A 33 10.31 -11.50 -6.49
N GLN A 34 10.80 -12.73 -6.29
CA GLN A 34 12.22 -13.04 -6.32
C GLN A 34 12.84 -12.78 -7.69
N ASP A 35 12.16 -13.23 -8.76
CA ASP A 35 12.60 -12.96 -10.14
C ASP A 35 12.62 -11.45 -10.44
N ALA A 36 11.56 -10.73 -10.05
CA ALA A 36 11.47 -9.29 -10.22
C ALA A 36 12.51 -8.53 -9.38
N ALA A 37 12.82 -9.01 -8.18
CA ALA A 37 13.81 -8.42 -7.28
C ALA A 37 15.20 -8.39 -7.92
N ALA A 38 15.62 -9.47 -8.57
CA ALA A 38 16.90 -9.56 -9.26
C ALA A 38 17.03 -8.48 -10.36
N LEU A 39 15.96 -8.24 -11.12
CA LEU A 39 15.93 -7.18 -12.11
C LEU A 39 15.93 -5.78 -11.49
N ALA A 40 15.18 -5.59 -10.39
CA ALA A 40 15.11 -4.33 -9.67
C ALA A 40 16.46 -3.95 -9.05
N GLU A 41 17.20 -4.92 -8.52
CA GLU A 41 18.56 -4.73 -7.99
C GLU A 41 19.52 -4.26 -9.08
N GLN A 42 19.49 -4.92 -10.24
CA GLN A 42 20.33 -4.53 -11.41
C GLN A 42 19.98 -3.13 -11.91
N ALA A 43 18.70 -2.79 -11.94
CA ALA A 43 18.20 -1.49 -12.42
C ALA A 43 18.31 -0.37 -11.38
N GLY A 44 18.59 -0.68 -10.11
CA GLY A 44 18.61 0.30 -9.02
C GLY A 44 17.24 0.86 -8.65
N VAL A 45 16.13 0.17 -9.00
CA VAL A 45 14.75 0.58 -8.70
C VAL A 45 14.19 -0.18 -7.52
N THR A 46 13.19 0.39 -6.85
CA THR A 46 12.47 -0.28 -5.77
C THR A 46 11.09 -0.69 -6.24
N LEU A 47 10.74 -1.94 -6.02
CA LEU A 47 9.40 -2.49 -6.23
C LEU A 47 8.62 -2.35 -4.93
N VAL A 48 7.35 -1.93 -5.02
CA VAL A 48 6.47 -1.86 -3.87
C VAL A 48 5.22 -2.70 -4.10
N ILE A 49 4.83 -3.48 -3.09
CA ILE A 49 3.64 -4.31 -3.07
C ILE A 49 2.58 -3.59 -2.26
N GLU A 50 1.38 -3.45 -2.82
CA GLU A 50 0.28 -2.74 -2.18
C GLU A 50 -0.84 -3.71 -1.78
N ALA A 51 -1.32 -3.57 -0.53
CA ALA A 51 -2.55 -4.19 -0.08
C ALA A 51 -3.73 -3.24 -0.35
N LEU A 52 -4.83 -3.77 -0.90
CA LEU A 52 -6.02 -2.99 -1.21
C LEU A 52 -7.21 -3.42 -0.37
N ASN A 53 -8.17 -2.52 -0.14
CA ASN A 53 -9.40 -2.86 0.53
C ASN A 53 -10.36 -3.63 -0.39
N ILE A 54 -11.14 -4.54 0.21
CA ILE A 54 -12.11 -5.37 -0.51
C ILE A 54 -13.40 -4.63 -0.87
N TYR A 55 -13.65 -3.44 -0.30
CA TYR A 55 -14.87 -2.67 -0.50
C TYR A 55 -14.89 -1.97 -1.84
N THR A 56 -13.75 -1.41 -2.25
CA THR A 56 -13.59 -0.75 -3.55
C THR A 56 -12.93 -1.66 -4.59
N LYS A 57 -12.31 -2.76 -4.14
CA LYS A 57 -11.63 -3.76 -4.98
C LYS A 57 -12.06 -5.18 -4.59
N PRO A 58 -13.34 -5.56 -4.81
CA PRO A 58 -13.83 -6.89 -4.48
C PRO A 58 -13.00 -7.97 -5.16
N GLY A 59 -12.67 -9.05 -4.41
CA GLY A 59 -11.89 -10.16 -4.93
C GLY A 59 -10.37 -9.94 -4.96
N TYR A 60 -9.88 -8.77 -4.55
CA TYR A 60 -8.43 -8.56 -4.46
C TYR A 60 -7.81 -9.46 -3.36
N TYR A 61 -6.72 -10.14 -3.69
CA TYR A 61 -6.16 -11.20 -2.83
C TYR A 61 -5.38 -10.64 -1.64
N MET A 62 -4.43 -9.73 -1.88
CA MET A 62 -3.62 -9.15 -0.81
C MET A 62 -4.33 -7.93 -0.20
N CYS A 63 -5.07 -8.14 0.87
CA CYS A 63 -5.89 -7.12 1.49
C CYS A 63 -5.46 -6.74 2.91
N SER A 64 -4.24 -7.11 3.31
CA SER A 64 -3.68 -6.75 4.60
C SER A 64 -2.18 -6.43 4.50
N THR A 65 -1.72 -5.54 5.38
CA THR A 65 -0.28 -5.22 5.50
C THR A 65 0.52 -6.46 5.90
N ARG A 66 -0.07 -7.35 6.67
CA ARG A 66 0.57 -8.62 7.03
C ARG A 66 0.91 -9.45 5.80
N GLN A 67 -0.03 -9.62 4.86
CA GLN A 67 0.23 -10.40 3.63
C GLN A 67 1.37 -9.80 2.81
N THR A 68 1.33 -8.49 2.56
CA THR A 68 2.35 -7.81 1.74
C THR A 68 3.69 -7.69 2.46
N GLY A 69 3.68 -7.39 3.75
CA GLY A 69 4.88 -7.22 4.56
C GLY A 69 5.62 -8.55 4.80
N ASP A 70 4.90 -9.62 5.12
CA ASP A 70 5.50 -10.94 5.29
C ASP A 70 6.04 -11.47 3.96
N LEU A 71 5.35 -11.18 2.82
CA LEU A 71 5.87 -11.48 1.49
C LEU A 71 7.17 -10.71 1.20
N ALA A 72 7.21 -9.41 1.45
CA ALA A 72 8.41 -8.60 1.24
C ALA A 72 9.60 -9.11 2.07
N ARG A 73 9.36 -9.47 3.33
CA ARG A 73 10.38 -10.08 4.20
C ARG A 73 10.84 -11.46 3.68
N ALA A 74 9.90 -12.28 3.19
CA ALA A 74 10.22 -13.61 2.65
C ALA A 74 11.05 -13.55 1.35
N VAL A 75 10.82 -12.53 0.52
CA VAL A 75 11.67 -12.28 -0.67
C VAL A 75 13.08 -11.89 -0.28
N GLY A 76 13.25 -11.12 0.80
CA GLY A 76 14.55 -10.81 1.40
C GLY A 76 15.41 -9.83 0.60
N SER A 77 14.84 -9.09 -0.36
CA SER A 77 15.55 -8.07 -1.13
C SER A 77 15.27 -6.66 -0.59
N GLU A 78 16.31 -5.85 -0.46
CA GLU A 78 16.19 -4.43 -0.12
C GLU A 78 15.45 -3.62 -1.20
N ARG A 79 15.27 -4.19 -2.38
CA ARG A 79 14.52 -3.60 -3.50
C ARG A 79 13.05 -4.02 -3.54
N VAL A 80 12.61 -4.85 -2.60
CA VAL A 80 11.20 -5.24 -2.46
C VAL A 80 10.67 -4.74 -1.12
N LYS A 81 9.77 -3.79 -1.17
CA LYS A 81 9.18 -3.12 -0.02
C LYS A 81 7.65 -3.15 -0.13
N ILE A 82 6.97 -2.59 0.85
CA ILE A 82 5.52 -2.37 0.79
C ILE A 82 5.20 -0.91 0.50
N LEU A 83 4.08 -0.71 -0.20
CA LEU A 83 3.36 0.54 -0.23
C LEU A 83 2.23 0.44 0.80
N TYR A 84 2.25 1.33 1.78
CA TYR A 84 1.20 1.42 2.80
C TYR A 84 0.23 2.54 2.43
N ASP A 85 -0.97 2.20 1.98
CA ASP A 85 -2.03 3.17 1.69
C ASP A 85 -2.96 3.33 2.89
N THR A 86 -3.00 4.53 3.48
CA THR A 86 -3.81 4.84 4.65
C THR A 86 -5.31 4.64 4.40
N PHE A 87 -5.79 4.94 3.19
CA PHE A 87 -7.18 4.74 2.82
C PHE A 87 -7.58 3.26 2.82
N HIS A 88 -6.75 2.41 2.22
CA HIS A 88 -7.02 0.98 2.17
C HIS A 88 -6.89 0.34 3.55
N MET A 89 -5.82 0.62 4.27
CA MET A 89 -5.51 -0.09 5.51
C MET A 89 -6.32 0.41 6.70
N GLN A 90 -6.75 1.67 6.73
CA GLN A 90 -7.70 2.11 7.76
C GLN A 90 -9.01 1.33 7.68
N GLN A 91 -9.53 1.09 6.49
CA GLN A 91 -10.76 0.32 6.28
C GLN A 91 -10.62 -1.17 6.59
N MET A 92 -9.45 -1.75 6.30
CA MET A 92 -9.21 -3.20 6.48
C MET A 92 -8.74 -3.56 7.88
N GLU A 93 -7.83 -2.80 8.45
CA GLU A 93 -7.09 -3.16 9.66
C GLU A 93 -7.27 -2.14 10.79
N GLY A 94 -7.45 -0.88 10.46
CA GLY A 94 -7.30 0.19 11.43
C GLY A 94 -5.89 0.24 12.03
N SER A 95 -5.75 0.72 13.26
CA SER A 95 -4.49 0.65 14.02
C SER A 95 -3.23 1.12 13.27
N ILE A 96 -3.35 2.05 12.33
CA ILE A 96 -2.31 2.50 11.38
C ILE A 96 -0.93 2.67 12.07
N VAL A 97 -0.89 3.34 13.21
CA VAL A 97 0.36 3.62 13.94
C VAL A 97 1.07 2.35 14.40
N ALA A 98 0.33 1.35 14.88
CA ALA A 98 0.91 0.08 15.31
C ALA A 98 1.45 -0.71 14.11
N THR A 99 0.70 -0.73 13.02
CA THR A 99 1.09 -1.43 11.78
C THR A 99 2.35 -0.81 11.16
N LEU A 100 2.45 0.52 11.09
CA LEU A 100 3.66 1.19 10.60
C LEU A 100 4.91 0.83 11.41
N ARG A 101 4.80 0.69 12.74
CA ARG A 101 5.91 0.23 13.59
C ARG A 101 6.33 -1.19 13.30
N GLU A 102 5.35 -2.07 13.14
CA GLU A 102 5.57 -3.49 12.93
C GLU A 102 6.29 -3.77 11.61
N TYR A 103 5.92 -3.03 10.55
CA TYR A 103 6.44 -3.24 9.20
C TYR A 103 7.44 -2.17 8.73
N ARG A 104 8.02 -1.39 9.67
CA ARG A 104 8.95 -0.29 9.35
C ARG A 104 10.16 -0.71 8.52
N ASP A 105 10.64 -1.94 8.68
CA ASP A 105 11.81 -2.51 7.99
C ASP A 105 11.57 -2.73 6.49
N VAL A 106 10.31 -2.95 6.11
CA VAL A 106 9.91 -3.17 4.72
C VAL A 106 9.05 -2.03 4.15
N LEU A 107 8.85 -0.96 4.89
CA LEU A 107 8.07 0.19 4.45
C LEU A 107 8.86 1.03 3.44
N GLY A 108 8.44 1.05 2.17
CA GLY A 108 9.12 1.75 1.09
C GLY A 108 8.38 2.97 0.54
N TYR A 109 7.07 2.98 0.66
CA TYR A 109 6.23 4.06 0.15
C TYR A 109 4.95 4.18 0.98
N ILE A 110 4.42 5.39 1.13
CA ILE A 110 3.14 5.63 1.81
C ILE A 110 2.23 6.41 0.88
N HIS A 111 0.99 5.93 0.70
CA HIS A 111 -0.10 6.72 0.15
C HIS A 111 -0.98 7.30 1.26
N ILE A 112 -1.35 8.56 1.08
CA ILE A 112 -2.18 9.32 2.02
C ILE A 112 -3.48 9.71 1.35
N ALA A 113 -4.59 9.32 2.00
CA ALA A 113 -5.93 9.86 1.81
C ALA A 113 -6.76 9.59 3.06
N ASP A 114 -7.77 10.41 3.31
CA ASP A 114 -8.69 10.21 4.44
C ASP A 114 -9.80 9.20 4.09
N VAL A 115 -10.51 8.71 5.09
CA VAL A 115 -11.51 7.65 5.00
C VAL A 115 -12.84 8.19 5.54
N PRO A 116 -14.00 7.87 4.88
CA PRO A 116 -14.19 6.84 3.84
C PRO A 116 -14.13 7.32 2.39
N GLU A 117 -14.16 8.60 2.08
CA GLU A 117 -14.37 9.13 0.72
C GLU A 117 -13.09 9.26 -0.10
N ARG A 118 -11.92 8.98 0.49
CA ARG A 118 -10.60 9.12 -0.14
C ARG A 118 -10.26 10.58 -0.51
N PHE A 119 -10.67 11.51 0.35
CA PHE A 119 -10.41 12.94 0.22
C PHE A 119 -9.10 13.37 0.90
N GLU A 120 -8.87 14.69 0.98
CA GLU A 120 -7.70 15.27 1.62
C GLU A 120 -7.58 14.92 3.10
N PRO A 121 -6.35 14.83 3.64
CA PRO A 121 -6.11 14.63 5.06
C PRO A 121 -6.80 15.67 5.94
N GLY A 122 -7.52 15.23 6.97
CA GLY A 122 -8.22 16.06 7.93
C GLY A 122 -9.66 16.35 7.55
N THR A 123 -10.18 15.70 6.52
CA THR A 123 -11.60 15.81 6.14
C THR A 123 -12.48 14.77 6.83
N ALA A 124 -11.90 13.71 7.43
CA ALA A 124 -12.67 12.62 8.00
C ALA A 124 -12.01 12.00 9.26
N GLU A 125 -11.76 10.68 9.32
CA GLU A 125 -11.58 9.99 10.59
C GLU A 125 -10.13 9.69 10.99
N ILE A 126 -9.13 9.87 10.10
CA ILE A 126 -7.74 9.55 10.43
C ILE A 126 -7.10 10.63 11.31
N ASN A 127 -6.46 10.22 12.40
CA ASN A 127 -5.70 11.15 13.26
C ASN A 127 -4.34 11.49 12.64
N TRP A 128 -4.31 12.46 11.74
CA TRP A 128 -3.11 12.88 11.00
C TRP A 128 -2.02 13.48 11.89
N HIS A 129 -2.37 14.10 13.00
CA HIS A 129 -1.37 14.58 13.97
C HIS A 129 -0.57 13.40 14.55
N ARG A 130 -1.26 12.35 14.96
CA ARG A 130 -0.64 11.15 15.50
C ARG A 130 0.15 10.40 14.42
N PHE A 131 -0.40 10.29 13.20
CA PHE A 131 0.26 9.70 12.06
C PHE A 131 1.60 10.40 11.74
N LYS A 132 1.60 11.73 11.57
CA LYS A 132 2.82 12.51 11.31
C LYS A 132 3.85 12.41 12.43
N LYS A 133 3.37 12.37 13.69
CA LYS A 133 4.27 12.14 14.82
C LYS A 133 4.95 10.76 14.71
N GLU A 134 4.19 9.74 14.33
CA GLU A 134 4.73 8.39 14.19
C GLU A 134 5.80 8.31 13.11
N LEU A 135 5.59 8.89 11.94
CA LEU A 135 6.60 8.91 10.87
C LEU A 135 7.91 9.57 11.33
N ARG A 136 7.82 10.64 12.14
CA ARG A 136 9.01 11.27 12.73
C ARG A 136 9.69 10.36 13.76
N ASP A 137 8.92 9.72 14.64
CA ASP A 137 9.44 8.82 15.67
C ASP A 137 10.15 7.60 15.03
N LEU A 138 9.63 7.12 13.90
CA LEU A 138 10.24 6.04 13.09
C LEU A 138 11.43 6.51 12.24
N GLN A 139 11.68 7.81 12.18
CA GLN A 139 12.67 8.40 11.27
C GLN A 139 12.46 7.97 9.81
N TYR A 140 11.18 7.89 9.40
CA TYR A 140 10.83 7.50 8.04
C TYR A 140 11.31 8.55 7.05
N ASP A 141 12.19 8.15 6.13
CA ASP A 141 12.82 8.97 5.09
C ASP A 141 12.37 8.59 3.66
N GLY A 142 11.40 7.66 3.57
CA GLY A 142 10.84 7.23 2.30
C GLY A 142 9.85 8.25 1.70
N ILE A 143 9.25 7.86 0.59
CA ILE A 143 8.33 8.72 -0.14
C ILE A 143 6.93 8.68 0.48
N VAL A 144 6.32 9.85 0.62
CA VAL A 144 4.91 10.02 0.98
C VAL A 144 4.19 10.66 -0.21
N GLY A 145 3.26 9.94 -0.81
CA GLY A 145 2.43 10.38 -1.92
C GLY A 145 0.98 10.61 -1.49
N PHE A 146 0.30 11.52 -2.17
CA PHE A 146 -1.13 11.76 -1.95
C PHE A 146 -1.91 11.14 -3.10
N GLU A 147 -2.58 10.01 -2.83
CA GLU A 147 -3.45 9.34 -3.80
C GLU A 147 -4.90 9.48 -3.36
N LEU A 148 -5.54 10.54 -3.80
CA LEU A 148 -6.84 10.97 -3.31
C LEU A 148 -7.70 11.63 -4.39
N THR A 149 -9.00 11.76 -4.11
CA THR A 149 -9.94 12.53 -4.91
C THR A 149 -10.11 13.92 -4.27
N PRO A 150 -9.81 15.02 -4.96
CA PRO A 150 -10.04 16.35 -4.41
C PRO A 150 -11.51 16.59 -4.07
N GLN A 151 -11.81 17.01 -2.83
CA GLN A 151 -13.19 17.27 -2.40
C GLN A 151 -13.81 18.46 -3.10
N ILE A 152 -13.03 19.51 -3.40
CA ILE A 152 -13.52 20.73 -4.05
C ILE A 152 -12.85 20.88 -5.44
N SER A 153 -11.54 20.99 -5.47
CA SER A 153 -10.75 21.14 -6.70
C SER A 153 -9.29 20.79 -6.46
N SER A 154 -8.57 20.43 -7.51
CA SER A 154 -7.12 20.15 -7.42
C SER A 154 -6.32 21.33 -6.87
N GLY A 155 -6.70 22.57 -7.18
CA GLY A 155 -6.05 23.77 -6.66
C GLY A 155 -6.23 23.91 -5.14
N HIS A 156 -7.46 23.74 -4.65
CA HIS A 156 -7.78 23.77 -3.22
C HIS A 156 -7.09 22.62 -2.48
N CYS A 157 -7.11 21.42 -3.03
CA CYS A 157 -6.38 20.28 -2.50
C CYS A 157 -4.90 20.58 -2.35
N ALA A 158 -4.24 21.11 -3.38
CA ALA A 158 -2.82 21.47 -3.33
C ALA A 158 -2.48 22.47 -2.23
N GLU A 159 -3.39 23.40 -1.88
CA GLU A 159 -3.21 24.32 -0.77
C GLU A 159 -3.24 23.61 0.60
N ILE A 160 -4.12 22.63 0.77
CA ILE A 160 -4.20 21.79 1.98
C ILE A 160 -2.92 20.97 2.11
N LEU A 161 -2.52 20.29 1.04
CA LEU A 161 -1.36 19.39 1.04
C LEU A 161 -0.04 20.11 1.33
N ARG A 162 0.11 21.36 0.91
CA ARG A 162 1.30 22.17 1.26
C ARG A 162 1.44 22.46 2.75
N LYS A 163 0.35 22.36 3.50
CA LYS A 163 0.30 22.57 4.96
C LYS A 163 0.36 21.25 5.75
N PHE A 164 0.23 20.14 5.05
CA PHE A 164 0.27 18.81 5.65
C PHE A 164 1.69 18.45 6.08
#